data_a21e6c31ed562e491bc40fcf4973a955
#
_entry.id   a21e6c31ed562e491bc40fcf4973a955
#
_cell.length_a   1.000
_cell.length_b   1.000
_cell.length_c   1.000
_cell.angle_alpha   90.00
_cell.angle_beta   90.00
_cell.angle_gamma   90.00
#
_symmetry.space_group_name_H-M   'P 1'
#
loop_
_entity.id
_entity.type
_entity.pdbx_description
1 polymer ?
#
loop_
_entity_poly.entity_id
_entity_poly.type
_entity_poly.pdbx_seq_one_letter_code
_entity_poly.pdbx_strand_id
1 'polypeptide(L)'
;MNVKGTENIVRFTLGTRRKYLAHVSTHTIVGDRSYDPATVFRETDYDVGQGFEHLSYQRSKFEAEGIVRQAKDQGLVWNVLRPGQIFGEASTGAYPLGHSAVTGLFYDIWKTVLESRVAYLSNVHFDVVPVDYVSRGILELGIRAGENFQTYHLTNPHVVRYTQVIETLAETGYPIELIPQEEYERRIHERRLRWDGTDYKSSTTSAFRWWFKRGIRLTDGGYTCSAHTANLLEQRGVRCPRIDRRLLGTYVDAGVAAGYFPRVPRKESGRAHDMEASA
;
A
#
# COMPACT_ATOMS: atom_id res chain seq x y z
N MET A 1 -7.52 19.47 3.10
CA MET A 1 -8.71 18.92 2.39
C MET A 1 -9.42 17.88 3.26
N ASN A 2 -8.77 16.81 3.76
CA ASN A 2 -9.42 15.74 4.54
C ASN A 2 -10.20 16.24 5.76
N VAL A 3 -9.61 17.06 6.63
CA VAL A 3 -10.23 17.56 7.87
C VAL A 3 -11.49 18.37 7.55
N LYS A 4 -11.36 19.46 6.79
CA LYS A 4 -12.49 20.34 6.45
C LYS A 4 -13.60 19.65 5.64
N GLY A 5 -13.21 18.73 4.75
CA GLY A 5 -14.16 17.89 4.01
C GLY A 5 -14.97 17.01 4.97
N THR A 6 -14.32 16.39 5.95
CA THR A 6 -14.99 15.53 6.94
C THR A 6 -15.91 16.34 7.85
N GLU A 7 -15.51 17.54 8.31
CA GLU A 7 -16.40 18.43 9.06
C GLU A 7 -17.69 18.74 8.30
N ASN A 8 -17.56 19.02 6.99
CA ASN A 8 -18.72 19.32 6.16
C ASN A 8 -19.64 18.11 5.98
N ILE A 9 -19.07 16.90 5.81
CA ILE A 9 -19.84 15.65 5.73
C ILE A 9 -20.53 15.34 7.06
N VAL A 10 -19.84 15.48 8.20
CA VAL A 10 -20.44 15.30 9.53
C VAL A 10 -21.62 16.25 9.72
N ARG A 11 -21.46 17.54 9.41
CA ARG A 11 -22.53 18.53 9.49
C ARG A 11 -23.72 18.17 8.59
N PHE A 12 -23.46 17.74 7.36
CA PHE A 12 -24.49 17.26 6.43
C PHE A 12 -25.22 16.04 6.97
N THR A 13 -24.48 15.09 7.57
CA THR A 13 -25.04 13.87 8.12
C THR A 13 -25.93 14.11 9.33
N LEU A 14 -25.56 15.08 10.18
CA LEU A 14 -26.31 15.51 11.37
C LEU A 14 -27.49 16.46 11.05
N GLY A 15 -27.67 16.88 9.80
CA GLY A 15 -28.75 17.78 9.39
C GLY A 15 -30.16 17.24 9.68
N THR A 16 -31.18 17.89 9.12
CA THR A 16 -32.60 17.65 9.42
C THR A 16 -33.04 16.19 9.32
N ARG A 17 -32.45 15.42 8.43
CA ARG A 17 -32.63 13.95 8.34
C ARG A 17 -31.34 13.27 8.75
N ARG A 18 -31.35 12.63 9.90
CA ARG A 18 -30.19 11.85 10.38
C ARG A 18 -29.80 10.75 9.38
N LYS A 19 -28.51 10.63 9.13
CA LYS A 19 -27.92 9.65 8.21
C LYS A 19 -26.86 8.85 8.97
N TYR A 20 -26.59 7.67 8.49
CA TYR A 20 -25.45 6.86 8.91
C TYR A 20 -24.20 7.28 8.09
N LEU A 21 -23.03 7.25 8.71
CA LEU A 21 -21.74 7.57 8.07
C LEU A 21 -20.79 6.38 8.07
N ALA A 22 -20.50 5.82 6.91
CA ALA A 22 -19.36 4.93 6.70
C ALA A 22 -18.14 5.79 6.32
N HIS A 23 -17.23 5.99 7.28
CA HIS A 23 -16.05 6.84 7.08
C HIS A 23 -14.86 6.00 6.61
N VAL A 24 -14.38 6.27 5.39
CA VAL A 24 -13.16 5.63 4.87
C VAL A 24 -11.94 6.42 5.35
N SER A 25 -11.25 5.86 6.35
CA SER A 25 -10.00 6.33 6.92
C SER A 25 -8.79 5.66 6.24
N THR A 26 -7.77 5.31 6.98
CA THR A 26 -6.61 4.50 6.56
C THR A 26 -5.96 3.84 7.78
N HIS A 27 -5.36 2.66 7.62
CA HIS A 27 -4.58 2.04 8.69
C HIS A 27 -3.35 2.88 9.09
N THR A 28 -2.86 3.74 8.18
CA THR A 28 -1.64 4.54 8.41
C THR A 28 -1.82 5.68 9.42
N ILE A 29 -3.00 5.88 9.99
CA ILE A 29 -3.19 6.81 11.12
C ILE A 29 -2.40 6.41 12.36
N VAL A 30 -1.85 5.21 12.41
CA VAL A 30 -0.87 4.77 13.42
C VAL A 30 0.40 5.64 13.45
N GLY A 31 0.62 6.47 12.42
CA GLY A 31 1.70 7.44 12.37
C GLY A 31 3.09 6.82 12.43
N ASP A 32 4.00 7.43 13.19
CA ASP A 32 5.37 6.98 13.38
C ASP A 32 5.49 5.66 14.17
N ARG A 33 4.44 5.25 14.90
CA ARG A 33 4.39 3.93 15.54
C ARG A 33 4.44 2.78 14.53
N SER A 34 4.15 3.03 13.26
CA SER A 34 4.35 2.03 12.19
C SER A 34 5.82 1.61 12.01
N TYR A 35 6.78 2.40 12.50
CA TYR A 35 8.22 2.10 12.46
C TYR A 35 8.74 1.43 13.74
N ASP A 36 7.90 1.25 14.75
CA ASP A 36 8.24 0.58 16.00
C ASP A 36 7.81 -0.89 15.94
N PRO A 37 8.75 -1.86 15.89
CA PRO A 37 8.42 -3.29 15.78
C PRO A 37 7.62 -3.84 16.97
N ALA A 38 7.60 -3.17 18.11
CA ALA A 38 6.78 -3.55 19.26
C ALA A 38 5.30 -3.15 19.09
N THR A 39 4.98 -2.31 18.10
CA THR A 39 3.62 -1.81 17.91
C THR A 39 2.74 -2.85 17.22
N VAL A 40 1.62 -3.18 17.88
CA VAL A 40 0.50 -3.90 17.27
C VAL A 40 -0.71 -2.97 17.24
N PHE A 41 -1.04 -2.45 16.06
CA PHE A 41 -2.17 -1.55 15.88
C PHE A 41 -3.46 -2.33 15.62
N ARG A 42 -4.42 -2.24 16.56
CA ARG A 42 -5.69 -2.98 16.54
C ARG A 42 -6.84 -2.10 16.05
N GLU A 43 -7.95 -2.73 15.69
CA GLU A 43 -9.16 -2.03 15.26
C GLU A 43 -9.74 -1.14 16.37
N THR A 44 -9.56 -1.55 17.63
CA THR A 44 -9.96 -0.76 18.82
C THR A 44 -9.11 0.47 19.08
N ASP A 45 -7.90 0.51 18.54
CA ASP A 45 -6.93 1.57 18.80
C ASP A 45 -7.24 2.79 17.92
N TYR A 46 -7.03 3.98 18.49
CA TYR A 46 -7.13 5.24 17.78
C TYR A 46 -5.93 6.14 18.13
N ASP A 47 -5.89 6.66 19.35
CA ASP A 47 -4.76 7.41 19.86
C ASP A 47 -3.88 6.48 20.71
N VAL A 48 -2.69 6.19 20.18
CA VAL A 48 -1.68 5.33 20.82
C VAL A 48 -0.39 6.12 21.11
N GLY A 49 -0.50 7.44 21.16
CA GLY A 49 0.62 8.34 21.36
C GLY A 49 1.55 8.44 20.14
N GLN A 50 0.98 8.29 18.93
CA GLN A 50 1.72 8.40 17.67
C GLN A 50 2.05 9.85 17.33
N GLY A 51 3.26 10.06 16.80
CA GLY A 51 3.70 11.29 16.17
C GLY A 51 3.38 11.34 14.69
N PHE A 52 3.29 12.57 14.16
CA PHE A 52 3.02 12.80 12.73
C PHE A 52 4.03 13.77 12.11
N GLU A 53 5.24 13.84 12.65
CA GLU A 53 6.27 14.68 12.04
C GLU A 53 6.49 14.26 10.59
N HIS A 54 6.33 15.21 9.68
CA HIS A 54 6.39 14.97 8.23
C HIS A 54 5.37 13.97 7.64
N LEU A 55 4.41 13.50 8.41
CA LEU A 55 3.34 12.58 8.00
C LEU A 55 2.01 13.34 7.80
N SER A 56 1.99 14.37 6.96
CA SER A 56 0.85 15.28 6.80
C SER A 56 -0.43 14.57 6.33
N TYR A 57 -0.33 13.57 5.46
CA TYR A 57 -1.46 12.77 5.03
C TYR A 57 -2.04 11.97 6.21
N GLN A 58 -1.21 11.22 6.91
CA GLN A 58 -1.59 10.39 8.06
C GLN A 58 -2.21 11.25 9.16
N ARG A 59 -1.58 12.38 9.47
CA ARG A 59 -2.10 13.37 10.43
C ARG A 59 -3.49 13.85 10.03
N SER A 60 -3.67 14.27 8.78
CA SER A 60 -4.96 14.78 8.31
C SER A 60 -6.07 13.72 8.34
N LYS A 61 -5.74 12.44 8.12
CA LYS A 61 -6.68 11.32 8.22
C LYS A 61 -6.99 10.98 9.68
N PHE A 62 -6.02 11.04 10.57
CA PHE A 62 -6.21 10.89 12.01
C PHE A 62 -7.15 11.97 12.56
N GLU A 63 -6.89 13.24 12.27
CA GLU A 63 -7.74 14.36 12.69
C GLU A 63 -9.17 14.22 12.14
N ALA A 64 -9.33 13.82 10.86
CA ALA A 64 -10.62 13.59 10.23
C ALA A 64 -11.39 12.44 10.91
N GLU A 65 -10.73 11.33 11.23
CA GLU A 65 -11.34 10.23 11.96
C GLU A 65 -11.77 10.65 13.37
N GLY A 66 -10.96 11.48 14.07
CA GLY A 66 -11.29 12.04 15.37
C GLY A 66 -12.58 12.87 15.35
N ILE A 67 -12.78 13.69 14.32
CA ILE A 67 -14.02 14.46 14.12
C ILE A 67 -15.24 13.54 14.02
N VAL A 68 -15.12 12.44 13.26
CA VAL A 68 -16.21 11.46 13.12
C VAL A 68 -16.52 10.78 14.46
N ARG A 69 -15.49 10.38 15.21
CA ARG A 69 -15.64 9.73 16.52
C ARG A 69 -16.31 10.63 17.54
N GLN A 70 -15.87 11.88 17.63
CA GLN A 70 -16.43 12.90 18.55
C GLN A 70 -17.88 13.26 18.21
N ALA A 71 -18.27 13.21 16.95
CA ALA A 71 -19.63 13.50 16.54
C ALA A 71 -20.67 12.48 17.03
N LYS A 72 -20.24 11.34 17.64
CA LYS A 72 -21.12 10.41 18.36
C LYS A 72 -21.94 11.13 19.43
N ASP A 73 -21.34 12.04 20.17
CA ASP A 73 -21.98 12.79 21.25
C ASP A 73 -23.06 13.76 20.71
N GLN A 74 -22.99 14.09 19.42
CA GLN A 74 -23.99 14.86 18.69
C GLN A 74 -25.07 13.97 18.04
N GLY A 75 -25.01 12.65 18.25
CA GLY A 75 -25.93 11.67 17.70
C GLY A 75 -25.58 11.15 16.31
N LEU A 76 -24.35 11.36 15.83
CA LEU A 76 -23.88 10.72 14.60
C LEU A 76 -23.71 9.22 14.81
N VAL A 77 -24.34 8.42 13.94
CA VAL A 77 -24.10 6.98 13.85
C VAL A 77 -23.08 6.72 12.74
N TRP A 78 -21.98 6.01 13.08
CA TRP A 78 -20.89 5.82 12.18
C TRP A 78 -20.22 4.44 12.30
N ASN A 79 -19.55 4.03 11.23
CA ASN A 79 -18.46 3.04 11.25
C ASN A 79 -17.23 3.62 10.53
N VAL A 80 -16.06 3.21 10.97
CA VAL A 80 -14.76 3.61 10.39
C VAL A 80 -14.14 2.40 9.70
N LEU A 81 -13.69 2.63 8.48
CA LEU A 81 -13.02 1.61 7.67
C LEU A 81 -11.61 2.11 7.35
N ARG A 82 -10.62 1.34 7.73
CA ARG A 82 -9.19 1.66 7.57
C ARG A 82 -8.56 0.73 6.51
N PRO A 83 -8.64 1.07 5.23
CA PRO A 83 -7.95 0.32 4.20
C PRO A 83 -6.44 0.32 4.40
N GLY A 84 -5.81 -0.76 3.94
CA GLY A 84 -4.37 -0.88 3.79
C GLY A 84 -3.85 -0.27 2.50
N GLN A 85 -2.77 -0.85 1.97
CA GLN A 85 -2.16 -0.46 0.71
C GLN A 85 -2.95 -1.09 -0.45
N ILE A 86 -3.83 -0.28 -1.06
CA ILE A 86 -4.75 -0.76 -2.09
C ILE A 86 -4.00 -0.96 -3.41
N PHE A 87 -4.08 -2.19 -3.93
CA PHE A 87 -3.60 -2.59 -5.25
C PHE A 87 -4.75 -2.84 -6.21
N GLY A 88 -4.44 -3.33 -7.40
CA GLY A 88 -5.41 -3.67 -8.43
C GLY A 88 -6.44 -4.71 -8.02
N GLU A 89 -7.39 -4.96 -8.89
CA GLU A 89 -8.38 -6.02 -8.74
C GLU A 89 -7.68 -7.39 -8.78
N ALA A 90 -8.06 -8.32 -7.90
CA ALA A 90 -7.31 -9.54 -7.65
C ALA A 90 -7.22 -10.49 -8.85
N SER A 91 -8.25 -10.53 -9.71
CA SER A 91 -8.32 -11.46 -10.84
C SER A 91 -7.75 -10.90 -12.14
N THR A 92 -7.81 -9.59 -12.34
CA THR A 92 -7.41 -8.93 -13.60
C THR A 92 -6.19 -8.03 -13.47
N GLY A 93 -5.82 -7.66 -12.22
CA GLY A 93 -4.79 -6.66 -11.97
C GLY A 93 -5.20 -5.22 -12.33
N ALA A 94 -6.45 -4.99 -12.71
CA ALA A 94 -6.93 -3.69 -13.15
C ALA A 94 -6.67 -2.61 -12.10
N TYR A 95 -5.92 -1.59 -12.50
CA TYR A 95 -5.55 -0.41 -11.71
C TYR A 95 -5.39 0.77 -12.68
N PRO A 96 -5.77 2.01 -12.31
CA PRO A 96 -5.70 3.17 -13.22
C PRO A 96 -4.26 3.66 -13.45
N LEU A 97 -3.41 2.78 -13.97
CA LEU A 97 -2.01 3.07 -14.30
C LEU A 97 -1.93 4.05 -15.48
N GLY A 98 -1.12 5.08 -15.35
CA GLY A 98 -0.83 6.02 -16.43
C GLY A 98 -1.95 7.01 -16.80
N HIS A 99 -3.13 6.92 -16.19
CA HIS A 99 -4.29 7.77 -16.52
C HIS A 99 -4.51 8.95 -15.56
N SER A 100 -3.78 9.03 -14.48
CA SER A 100 -3.86 10.12 -13.52
C SER A 100 -2.48 10.66 -13.16
N ALA A 101 -2.42 11.94 -12.76
CA ALA A 101 -1.21 12.55 -12.24
C ALA A 101 -0.76 11.92 -10.89
N VAL A 102 -1.54 11.01 -10.35
CA VAL A 102 -1.31 10.33 -9.08
C VAL A 102 -1.44 8.82 -9.30
N THR A 103 -0.38 8.21 -9.76
CA THR A 103 -0.21 6.75 -9.66
C THR A 103 -0.02 6.39 -8.18
N GLY A 104 -0.53 5.23 -7.76
CA GLY A 104 -0.35 4.81 -6.36
C GLY A 104 1.13 4.65 -6.01
N LEU A 105 1.54 5.21 -4.87
CA LEU A 105 2.91 5.18 -4.36
C LEU A 105 3.57 3.79 -4.47
N PHE A 106 2.81 2.72 -4.21
CA PHE A 106 3.33 1.35 -4.18
C PHE A 106 3.58 0.78 -5.57
N TYR A 107 2.79 1.16 -6.57
CA TYR A 107 3.09 0.84 -7.96
C TYR A 107 4.34 1.57 -8.44
N ASP A 108 4.57 2.79 -7.99
CA ASP A 108 5.80 3.54 -8.27
C ASP A 108 7.04 2.87 -7.65
N ILE A 109 6.90 2.34 -6.42
CA ILE A 109 7.95 1.56 -5.76
C ILE A 109 8.26 0.31 -6.58
N TRP A 110 7.25 -0.46 -6.97
CA TRP A 110 7.46 -1.66 -7.78
C TRP A 110 8.07 -1.34 -9.15
N LYS A 111 7.59 -0.27 -9.79
CA LYS A 111 8.21 0.20 -11.06
C LYS A 111 9.70 0.46 -10.87
N THR A 112 10.09 1.16 -9.80
CA THR A 112 11.50 1.42 -9.50
C THR A 112 12.28 0.13 -9.33
N VAL A 113 11.76 -0.83 -8.58
CA VAL A 113 12.41 -2.12 -8.35
C VAL A 113 12.55 -2.90 -9.65
N LEU A 114 11.50 -2.99 -10.46
CA LEU A 114 11.51 -3.73 -11.73
C LEU A 114 12.45 -3.09 -12.78
N GLU A 115 12.52 -1.77 -12.84
CA GLU A 115 13.42 -1.04 -13.75
C GLU A 115 14.88 -1.07 -13.29
N SER A 116 15.12 -0.88 -11.98
CA SER A 116 16.47 -0.89 -11.43
C SER A 116 17.03 -2.28 -11.24
N ARG A 117 16.16 -3.29 -11.11
CA ARG A 117 16.50 -4.67 -10.74
C ARG A 117 17.18 -4.79 -9.39
N VAL A 118 16.97 -3.82 -8.53
CA VAL A 118 17.54 -3.75 -7.19
C VAL A 118 16.46 -3.37 -6.20
N ALA A 119 16.45 -4.01 -5.03
CA ALA A 119 15.61 -3.65 -3.91
C ALA A 119 16.42 -3.74 -2.60
N TYR A 120 15.94 -3.07 -1.56
CA TYR A 120 16.61 -3.14 -0.26
C TYR A 120 16.01 -4.24 0.63
N LEU A 121 16.83 -4.77 1.52
CA LEU A 121 16.42 -5.71 2.56
C LEU A 121 15.60 -4.98 3.63
N SER A 122 14.43 -5.49 3.97
CA SER A 122 13.58 -4.93 5.00
C SER A 122 12.63 -5.97 5.61
N ASN A 123 12.48 -5.92 6.92
CA ASN A 123 11.51 -6.71 7.68
C ASN A 123 10.19 -5.98 7.95
N VAL A 124 10.01 -4.77 7.42
CA VAL A 124 8.76 -4.03 7.54
C VAL A 124 7.61 -4.85 6.97
N HIS A 125 6.50 -4.89 7.68
CA HIS A 125 5.27 -5.48 7.16
C HIS A 125 4.80 -4.71 5.92
N PHE A 126 4.59 -5.44 4.84
CA PHE A 126 4.14 -4.86 3.58
C PHE A 126 2.75 -5.40 3.24
N ASP A 127 1.80 -4.51 3.19
CA ASP A 127 0.42 -4.85 2.88
C ASP A 127 0.17 -4.76 1.37
N VAL A 128 -0.44 -5.79 0.80
CA VAL A 128 -0.93 -5.82 -0.58
C VAL A 128 -2.38 -6.23 -0.52
N VAL A 129 -3.28 -5.26 -0.55
CA VAL A 129 -4.71 -5.54 -0.45
C VAL A 129 -5.41 -5.22 -1.77
N PRO A 130 -6.15 -6.18 -2.37
CA PRO A 130 -6.89 -5.95 -3.60
C PRO A 130 -8.04 -4.97 -3.42
N VAL A 131 -8.28 -4.12 -4.42
CA VAL A 131 -9.35 -3.11 -4.38
C VAL A 131 -10.75 -3.73 -4.27
N ASP A 132 -10.97 -4.88 -4.87
CA ASP A 132 -12.24 -5.63 -4.81
C ASP A 132 -12.51 -6.18 -3.39
N TYR A 133 -11.49 -6.65 -2.65
CA TYR A 133 -11.62 -7.00 -1.25
C TYR A 133 -11.98 -5.78 -0.41
N VAL A 134 -11.30 -4.65 -0.60
CA VAL A 134 -11.59 -3.41 0.13
C VAL A 134 -13.00 -2.90 -0.16
N SER A 135 -13.41 -2.84 -1.42
CA SER A 135 -14.74 -2.34 -1.79
C SER A 135 -15.87 -3.22 -1.27
N ARG A 136 -15.69 -4.55 -1.31
CA ARG A 136 -16.63 -5.50 -0.70
C ARG A 136 -16.66 -5.35 0.83
N GLY A 137 -15.51 -5.19 1.47
CA GLY A 137 -15.41 -4.94 2.90
C GLY A 137 -16.13 -3.66 3.32
N ILE A 138 -16.01 -2.58 2.56
CA ILE A 138 -16.75 -1.34 2.79
C ILE A 138 -18.27 -1.59 2.70
N LEU A 139 -18.72 -2.33 1.68
CA LEU A 139 -20.13 -2.64 1.51
C LEU A 139 -20.68 -3.50 2.66
N GLU A 140 -19.98 -4.58 3.01
CA GLU A 140 -20.46 -5.55 4.00
C GLU A 140 -20.37 -5.03 5.45
N LEU A 141 -19.29 -4.33 5.80
CA LEU A 141 -19.03 -3.87 7.17
C LEU A 141 -19.34 -2.38 7.36
N GLY A 142 -19.25 -1.60 6.30
CA GLY A 142 -19.56 -0.17 6.34
C GLY A 142 -21.05 0.11 6.20
N ILE A 143 -21.79 -0.67 5.40
CA ILE A 143 -23.18 -0.36 5.03
C ILE A 143 -24.16 -1.41 5.53
N ARG A 144 -23.81 -2.71 5.46
CA ARG A 144 -24.73 -3.83 5.74
C ARG A 144 -24.58 -4.47 7.11
N ALA A 145 -23.55 -4.13 7.88
CA ALA A 145 -23.23 -4.86 9.11
C ALA A 145 -24.29 -4.79 10.21
N GLY A 146 -25.08 -3.73 10.23
CA GLY A 146 -26.08 -3.52 11.30
C GLY A 146 -25.47 -3.10 12.65
N GLU A 147 -24.17 -3.23 12.82
CA GLU A 147 -23.43 -2.78 13.99
C GLU A 147 -22.93 -1.34 13.77
N ASN A 148 -22.91 -0.55 14.84
CA ASN A 148 -22.51 0.85 14.80
C ASN A 148 -21.33 1.09 15.71
N PHE A 149 -20.58 2.17 15.45
CA PHE A 149 -19.44 2.61 16.22
C PHE A 149 -18.27 1.61 16.19
N GLN A 150 -18.17 0.83 15.12
CA GLN A 150 -17.10 -0.12 14.89
C GLN A 150 -16.01 0.47 14.02
N THR A 151 -14.81 -0.04 14.21
CA THR A 151 -13.67 0.25 13.32
C THR A 151 -13.18 -1.06 12.72
N TYR A 152 -12.91 -1.06 11.43
CA TYR A 152 -12.51 -2.25 10.69
C TYR A 152 -11.20 -1.98 9.93
N HIS A 153 -10.23 -2.88 10.06
CA HIS A 153 -8.99 -2.84 9.29
C HIS A 153 -9.14 -3.66 7.99
N LEU A 154 -9.33 -2.97 6.86
CA LEU A 154 -9.39 -3.59 5.54
C LEU A 154 -7.98 -3.75 4.96
N THR A 155 -7.11 -4.44 5.68
CA THR A 155 -5.75 -4.81 5.29
C THR A 155 -5.72 -6.30 4.92
N ASN A 156 -4.66 -6.75 4.24
CA ASN A 156 -4.51 -8.17 3.95
C ASN A 156 -4.18 -8.93 5.24
N PRO A 157 -5.00 -9.92 5.65
CA PRO A 157 -4.73 -10.69 6.87
C PRO A 157 -3.54 -11.66 6.72
N HIS A 158 -3.10 -11.92 5.50
CA HIS A 158 -1.92 -12.73 5.22
C HIS A 158 -0.67 -11.86 5.25
N VAL A 159 -0.18 -11.64 6.45
CA VAL A 159 0.96 -10.74 6.70
C VAL A 159 2.22 -11.27 6.05
N VAL A 160 2.87 -10.41 5.28
CA VAL A 160 4.18 -10.66 4.67
C VAL A 160 5.14 -9.51 4.95
N ARG A 161 6.44 -9.79 4.83
CA ARG A 161 7.48 -8.77 4.93
C ARG A 161 7.82 -8.22 3.55
N TYR A 162 8.30 -6.99 3.49
CA TYR A 162 8.70 -6.35 2.23
C TYR A 162 9.68 -7.23 1.43
N THR A 163 10.72 -7.76 2.08
CA THR A 163 11.69 -8.66 1.41
C THR A 163 11.00 -9.87 0.77
N GLN A 164 10.04 -10.51 1.46
CA GLN A 164 9.28 -11.63 0.91
C GLN A 164 8.42 -11.25 -0.30
N VAL A 165 7.82 -10.04 -0.29
CA VAL A 165 7.09 -9.52 -1.46
C VAL A 165 8.04 -9.34 -2.65
N ILE A 166 9.25 -8.81 -2.42
CA ILE A 166 10.25 -8.62 -3.49
C ILE A 166 10.76 -9.96 -4.02
N GLU A 167 11.00 -10.94 -3.16
CA GLU A 167 11.37 -12.31 -3.57
C GLU A 167 10.27 -12.93 -4.44
N THR A 168 9.01 -12.83 -4.00
CA THR A 168 7.86 -13.30 -4.80
C THR A 168 7.73 -12.53 -6.11
N LEU A 169 8.01 -11.23 -6.11
CA LEU A 169 8.02 -10.42 -7.33
C LEU A 169 9.12 -10.85 -8.30
N ALA A 170 10.29 -11.23 -7.79
CA ALA A 170 11.37 -11.79 -8.61
C ALA A 170 10.99 -13.11 -9.29
N GLU A 171 10.15 -13.94 -8.66
CA GLU A 171 9.62 -15.17 -9.25
C GLU A 171 8.74 -14.93 -10.49
N THR A 172 8.28 -13.70 -10.72
CA THR A 172 7.55 -13.32 -11.96
C THR A 172 8.46 -13.17 -13.16
N GLY A 173 9.79 -13.34 -12.98
CA GLY A 173 10.78 -13.38 -14.06
C GLY A 173 11.75 -12.22 -14.09
N TYR A 174 11.72 -11.31 -13.14
CA TYR A 174 12.66 -10.20 -13.03
C TYR A 174 13.85 -10.57 -12.15
N PRO A 175 15.10 -10.45 -12.64
CA PRO A 175 16.28 -10.67 -11.81
C PRO A 175 16.47 -9.48 -10.86
N ILE A 176 15.94 -9.59 -9.64
CA ILE A 176 16.01 -8.53 -8.61
C ILE A 176 17.09 -8.91 -7.60
N GLU A 177 18.07 -8.03 -7.42
CA GLU A 177 19.12 -8.13 -6.39
C GLU A 177 18.62 -7.47 -5.10
N LEU A 178 18.66 -8.20 -3.97
CA LEU A 178 18.36 -7.68 -2.64
C LEU A 178 19.67 -7.23 -1.96
N ILE A 179 19.74 -5.97 -1.57
CA ILE A 179 20.94 -5.35 -0.99
C ILE A 179 20.59 -4.59 0.30
N PRO A 180 21.61 -4.26 1.15
CA PRO A 180 21.39 -3.39 2.30
C PRO A 180 20.81 -2.02 1.89
N GLN A 181 20.00 -1.41 2.78
CA GLN A 181 19.35 -0.13 2.49
C GLN A 181 20.34 0.98 2.09
N GLU A 182 21.46 1.09 2.79
CA GLU A 182 22.49 2.11 2.52
C GLU A 182 23.06 1.98 1.10
N GLU A 183 23.33 0.76 0.66
CA GLU A 183 23.80 0.47 -0.69
C GLU A 183 22.72 0.77 -1.75
N TYR A 184 21.46 0.45 -1.43
CA TYR A 184 20.33 0.77 -2.30
C TYR A 184 20.19 2.29 -2.50
N GLU A 185 20.24 3.08 -1.41
CA GLU A 185 20.20 4.55 -1.46
C GLU A 185 21.31 5.12 -2.34
N ARG A 186 22.53 4.60 -2.19
CA ARG A 186 23.69 5.01 -3.00
C ARG A 186 23.46 4.72 -4.49
N ARG A 187 23.05 3.49 -4.85
CA ARG A 187 22.83 3.07 -6.25
C ARG A 187 21.69 3.87 -6.91
N ILE A 188 20.59 4.10 -6.21
CA ILE A 188 19.48 4.90 -6.74
C ILE A 188 19.89 6.37 -6.91
N HIS A 189 20.68 6.91 -6.00
CA HIS A 189 21.21 8.28 -6.12
C HIS A 189 22.13 8.43 -7.33
N GLU A 190 23.09 7.52 -7.51
CA GLU A 190 24.02 7.52 -8.65
C GLU A 190 23.30 7.36 -9.99
N ARG A 191 22.30 6.47 -10.06
CA ARG A 191 21.49 6.30 -11.26
C ARG A 191 20.75 7.59 -11.61
N ARG A 192 20.24 8.31 -10.64
CA ARG A 192 19.59 9.59 -10.80
C ARG A 192 20.51 10.67 -11.36
N LEU A 193 21.76 10.71 -10.94
CA LEU A 193 22.76 11.69 -11.43
C LEU A 193 23.13 11.46 -12.91
N ARG A 194 22.96 10.22 -13.40
CA ARG A 194 23.24 9.86 -14.81
C ARG A 194 22.05 10.12 -15.75
N TRP A 195 20.90 10.53 -15.22
CA TRP A 195 19.70 10.77 -16.02
C TRP A 195 19.69 12.21 -16.55
N ASP A 196 19.48 12.35 -17.85
CA ASP A 196 19.55 13.62 -18.59
C ASP A 196 18.39 14.61 -18.32
N GLY A 197 17.56 14.37 -17.34
CA GLY A 197 16.51 15.29 -16.88
C GLY A 197 15.20 15.25 -17.66
N THR A 198 15.08 14.51 -18.76
CA THR A 198 13.88 14.50 -19.59
C THR A 198 12.74 13.66 -19.00
N ASP A 199 13.04 12.70 -18.13
CA ASP A 199 12.07 11.78 -17.51
C ASP A 199 11.97 11.93 -15.98
N TYR A 200 12.37 13.07 -15.44
CA TYR A 200 12.31 13.36 -13.99
C TYR A 200 10.88 13.31 -13.41
N LYS A 201 9.87 13.37 -14.24
CA LYS A 201 8.47 13.19 -13.85
C LYS A 201 8.08 11.71 -13.68
N SER A 202 8.97 10.77 -14.07
CA SER A 202 8.72 9.37 -13.75
C SER A 202 8.84 9.20 -12.24
N SER A 203 7.81 8.70 -11.67
CA SER A 203 7.46 8.46 -10.27
C SER A 203 8.53 7.78 -9.41
N THR A 204 9.50 7.16 -10.05
CA THR A 204 10.50 6.24 -9.47
C THR A 204 11.34 6.81 -8.35
N THR A 205 11.72 8.08 -8.45
CA THR A 205 12.59 8.71 -7.44
C THR A 205 11.82 9.45 -6.36
N SER A 206 10.56 9.81 -6.61
CA SER A 206 9.76 10.61 -5.66
C SER A 206 9.37 9.82 -4.42
N ALA A 207 9.01 8.54 -4.59
CA ALA A 207 8.57 7.68 -3.50
C ALA A 207 9.67 7.44 -2.46
N PHE A 208 10.87 7.05 -2.93
CA PHE A 208 12.02 6.79 -2.04
C PHE A 208 12.67 8.05 -1.51
N ARG A 209 12.69 9.13 -2.31
CA ARG A 209 13.22 10.42 -1.88
C ARG A 209 12.53 10.94 -0.62
N TRP A 210 11.25 10.62 -0.47
CA TRP A 210 10.48 11.04 0.68
C TRP A 210 10.91 10.33 1.96
N TRP A 211 11.18 9.02 1.91
CA TRP A 211 11.66 8.25 3.06
C TRP A 211 13.11 8.53 3.39
N PHE A 212 14.00 8.47 2.39
CA PHE A 212 15.45 8.59 2.59
C PHE A 212 15.90 9.99 3.02
N LYS A 213 15.28 11.06 2.54
CA LYS A 213 15.59 12.41 3.01
C LYS A 213 15.39 12.63 4.50
N ARG A 214 14.67 11.74 5.17
CA ARG A 214 14.27 11.83 6.57
C ARG A 214 15.01 10.87 7.47
N GLY A 215 15.98 10.14 6.95
CA GLY A 215 16.73 9.15 7.72
C GLY A 215 15.87 8.02 8.27
N ILE A 216 14.67 7.79 7.71
CA ILE A 216 13.80 6.70 8.13
C ILE A 216 14.46 5.40 7.67
N ARG A 217 14.92 4.60 8.64
CA ARG A 217 15.38 3.25 8.38
C ARG A 217 14.19 2.30 8.34
N LEU A 218 13.93 1.75 7.17
CA LEU A 218 12.87 0.77 6.94
C LEU A 218 13.38 -0.66 7.17
N THR A 219 14.10 -0.87 8.27
CA THR A 219 14.66 -2.19 8.60
C THR A 219 13.63 -3.09 9.25
N ASP A 220 12.77 -2.52 10.08
CA ASP A 220 11.71 -3.23 10.80
C ASP A 220 10.52 -2.31 11.07
N GLY A 221 9.37 -2.86 11.47
CA GLY A 221 8.18 -2.05 11.72
C GLY A 221 7.05 -2.77 12.44
N GLY A 222 6.10 -1.97 12.90
CA GLY A 222 4.90 -2.42 13.58
C GLY A 222 3.94 -3.18 12.66
N TYR A 223 2.99 -3.82 13.29
CA TYR A 223 1.99 -4.67 12.65
C TYR A 223 0.58 -4.09 12.81
N THR A 224 -0.20 -4.07 11.72
CA THR A 224 -1.63 -3.75 11.76
C THR A 224 -2.44 -5.03 11.82
N CYS A 225 -3.15 -5.25 12.93
CA CYS A 225 -3.98 -6.44 13.13
C CYS A 225 -5.35 -6.25 12.46
N SER A 226 -5.73 -7.16 11.57
CA SER A 226 -7.05 -7.18 10.90
C SER A 226 -7.81 -8.50 11.11
N ALA A 227 -7.43 -9.28 12.12
CA ALA A 227 -7.98 -10.62 12.32
C ALA A 227 -9.50 -10.62 12.54
N HIS A 228 -10.02 -9.66 13.31
CA HIS A 228 -11.46 -9.54 13.55
C HIS A 228 -12.21 -9.21 12.25
N THR A 229 -11.78 -8.19 11.53
CA THR A 229 -12.36 -7.80 10.23
C THR A 229 -12.32 -8.96 9.23
N ALA A 230 -11.18 -9.65 9.12
CA ALA A 230 -11.02 -10.77 8.20
C ALA A 230 -12.00 -11.91 8.50
N ASN A 231 -12.16 -12.27 9.78
CA ASN A 231 -13.13 -13.30 10.21
C ASN A 231 -14.57 -12.90 9.88
N LEU A 232 -14.96 -11.66 10.13
CA LEU A 232 -16.30 -11.17 9.79
C LEU A 232 -16.57 -11.20 8.29
N LEU A 233 -15.59 -10.83 7.47
CA LEU A 233 -15.69 -10.85 6.02
C LEU A 233 -15.74 -12.27 5.46
N GLU A 234 -14.95 -13.18 6.03
CA GLU A 234 -14.97 -14.60 5.63
C GLU A 234 -16.33 -15.26 5.89
N GLN A 235 -16.96 -14.96 7.04
CA GLN A 235 -18.32 -15.39 7.35
C GLN A 235 -19.36 -14.87 6.34
N ARG A 236 -19.08 -13.76 5.66
CA ARG A 236 -19.91 -13.18 4.59
C ARG A 236 -19.46 -13.59 3.18
N GLY A 237 -18.55 -14.58 3.08
CA GLY A 237 -18.04 -15.07 1.80
C GLY A 237 -17.05 -14.15 1.11
N VAL A 238 -16.47 -13.17 1.83
CA VAL A 238 -15.46 -12.25 1.31
C VAL A 238 -14.09 -12.65 1.85
N ARG A 239 -13.23 -13.19 1.00
CA ARG A 239 -11.89 -13.64 1.36
C ARG A 239 -10.83 -12.78 0.68
N CYS A 240 -9.81 -12.40 1.46
CA CYS A 240 -8.62 -11.76 0.90
C CYS A 240 -7.68 -12.84 0.33
N PRO A 241 -7.18 -12.68 -0.90
CA PRO A 241 -6.22 -13.63 -1.44
C PRO A 241 -4.88 -13.53 -0.71
N ARG A 242 -4.11 -14.62 -0.73
CA ARG A 242 -2.72 -14.62 -0.26
C ARG A 242 -1.85 -13.79 -1.19
N ILE A 243 -0.83 -13.17 -0.61
CA ILE A 243 0.21 -12.46 -1.36
C ILE A 243 1.20 -13.51 -1.86
N ASP A 244 0.93 -14.05 -3.04
CA ASP A 244 1.70 -15.10 -3.68
C ASP A 244 2.10 -14.71 -5.11
N ARG A 245 2.87 -15.57 -5.77
CA ARG A 245 3.31 -15.38 -7.16
C ARG A 245 2.13 -15.16 -8.12
N ARG A 246 1.00 -15.81 -7.88
CA ARG A 246 -0.17 -15.68 -8.76
C ARG A 246 -0.75 -14.26 -8.67
N LEU A 247 -0.99 -13.77 -7.46
CA LEU A 247 -1.53 -12.43 -7.24
C LEU A 247 -0.57 -11.35 -7.76
N LEU A 248 0.72 -11.44 -7.38
CA LEU A 248 1.71 -10.46 -7.82
C LEU A 248 1.95 -10.52 -9.33
N GLY A 249 1.94 -11.72 -9.92
CA GLY A 249 2.02 -11.91 -11.37
C GLY A 249 0.87 -11.23 -12.11
N THR A 250 -0.36 -11.35 -11.61
CA THR A 250 -1.53 -10.65 -12.17
C THR A 250 -1.32 -9.14 -12.21
N TYR A 251 -0.79 -8.54 -11.15
CA TYR A 251 -0.52 -7.10 -11.11
C TYR A 251 0.63 -6.69 -12.03
N VAL A 252 1.67 -7.50 -12.09
CA VAL A 252 2.81 -7.27 -13.00
C VAL A 252 2.35 -7.34 -14.46
N ASP A 253 1.62 -8.39 -14.85
CA ASP A 253 1.14 -8.58 -16.20
C ASP A 253 0.23 -7.42 -16.64
N ALA A 254 -0.69 -6.98 -15.79
CA ALA A 254 -1.53 -5.81 -16.04
C ALA A 254 -0.70 -4.53 -16.20
N GLY A 255 0.32 -4.33 -15.36
CA GLY A 255 1.22 -3.18 -15.44
C GLY A 255 2.08 -3.19 -16.70
N VAL A 256 2.53 -4.36 -17.15
CA VAL A 256 3.27 -4.54 -18.42
C VAL A 256 2.34 -4.29 -19.60
N ALA A 257 1.11 -4.82 -19.58
CA ALA A 257 0.13 -4.60 -20.64
C ALA A 257 -0.26 -3.12 -20.78
N ALA A 258 -0.33 -2.39 -19.66
CA ALA A 258 -0.55 -0.95 -19.65
C ALA A 258 0.68 -0.12 -20.04
N GLY A 259 1.84 -0.75 -20.31
CA GLY A 259 3.09 -0.05 -20.60
C GLY A 259 3.69 0.68 -19.38
N TYR A 260 3.21 0.39 -18.19
CA TYR A 260 3.65 1.03 -16.94
C TYR A 260 4.87 0.35 -16.33
N PHE A 261 4.91 -0.99 -16.36
CA PHE A 261 6.07 -1.78 -15.94
C PHE A 261 6.93 -2.18 -17.15
N PRO A 262 8.25 -2.35 -16.97
CA PRO A 262 9.11 -2.86 -18.03
C PRO A 262 8.74 -4.33 -18.34
N ARG A 263 8.98 -4.76 -19.58
CA ARG A 263 8.84 -6.17 -19.92
C ARG A 263 9.91 -7.02 -19.23
N VAL A 264 9.57 -8.27 -18.91
CA VAL A 264 10.54 -9.25 -18.39
C VAL A 264 11.72 -9.36 -19.37
N PRO A 265 12.97 -9.26 -18.90
CA PRO A 265 14.14 -9.44 -19.76
C PRO A 265 14.13 -10.84 -20.37
N ARG A 266 14.28 -10.94 -21.68
CA ARG A 266 14.54 -12.24 -22.31
C ARG A 266 15.86 -12.79 -21.78
N LYS A 267 15.88 -14.05 -21.34
CA LYS A 267 17.13 -14.78 -21.15
C LYS A 267 17.82 -14.79 -22.50
N GLU A 268 19.01 -14.18 -22.62
CA GLU A 268 19.85 -14.38 -23.79
C GLU A 268 20.12 -15.88 -23.88
N SER A 269 19.56 -16.52 -24.89
CA SER A 269 19.94 -17.88 -25.24
C SER A 269 21.43 -17.83 -25.58
N GLY A 270 22.26 -18.43 -24.73
CA GLY A 270 23.70 -18.49 -24.93
C GLY A 270 23.98 -18.93 -26.38
N ARG A 271 24.52 -18.04 -27.19
CA ARG A 271 25.22 -18.47 -28.42
C ARG A 271 26.40 -19.32 -27.95
N ALA A 272 26.25 -20.61 -28.06
CA ALA A 272 27.42 -21.49 -28.09
C ALA A 272 28.34 -20.96 -29.19
N HIS A 273 29.55 -20.51 -28.78
CA HIS A 273 30.63 -20.35 -29.71
C HIS A 273 31.03 -21.74 -30.21
N ASP A 274 30.41 -22.16 -31.33
CA ASP A 274 31.04 -23.14 -32.18
C ASP A 274 32.29 -22.46 -32.80
N MET A 275 33.41 -22.60 -32.09
CA MET A 275 34.71 -22.49 -32.72
C MET A 275 34.94 -23.79 -33.50
N GLU A 276 34.52 -23.81 -34.76
CA GLU A 276 35.06 -24.77 -35.73
C GLU A 276 36.59 -24.64 -35.76
N ALA A 277 37.21 -25.72 -35.31
CA ALA A 277 38.57 -26.02 -35.65
C ALA A 277 38.62 -26.36 -37.16
N SER A 278 39.24 -25.50 -37.94
CA SER A 278 39.68 -25.82 -39.30
C SER A 278 41.17 -26.03 -39.27
N ALA A 279 41.55 -27.18 -39.72
CA ALA A 279 42.86 -27.74 -39.94
C ALA A 279 43.84 -26.84 -40.74
#